data_d153b5e36f356822f9fecfabe59e865b
#
_entry.id   d153b5e36f356822f9fecfabe59e865b
#
_cell.length_a   1.000
_cell.length_b   1.000
_cell.length_c   1.000
_cell.angle_alpha   90.00
_cell.angle_beta   90.00
_cell.angle_gamma   90.00
#
_symmetry.space_group_name_H-M   'P 1'
#
loop_
_entity.id
_entity.type
_entity.pdbx_description
1 polymer ?
#
loop_
_entity_poly.entity_id
_entity_poly.type
_entity_poly.pdbx_seq_one_letter_code
_entity_poly.pdbx_strand_id
1 'polypeptide(L)'
;MPDQLQLRGGTTTEHNSFTGALREVTVDTTKKTLVVHDGASAGGTPLMRENGGGVNATINGVSVGKGANSVAGNTVLGETALDAVTSGGNNTAIGKDSLTANTTGNRNTAVGRQALNTNTTGIQNTAVGEAALFDNSTGQYNTAIGRAALANNTTASNNTAVGLSALLSNTTGTQNVAVGANALDANTTADNNTAVGFQALTSVTTADGNAAFGPKTLENNTTGESNTALGGFALRANTTASNNTAVGINALTANTTGASNVAVGR
;
A
#
# COMPACT_ATOMS: atom_id res chain seq x y z
N MET A 1 -54.65 4.38 18.58
CA MET A 1 -53.75 3.66 17.68
C MET A 1 -52.49 4.51 17.59
N PRO A 2 -51.28 4.01 17.71
CA PRO A 2 -50.13 4.81 17.51
C PRO A 2 -50.13 5.32 16.06
N ASP A 3 -49.89 6.60 15.85
CA ASP A 3 -49.82 7.22 14.54
C ASP A 3 -48.68 6.53 13.75
N GLN A 4 -49.06 5.75 12.74
CA GLN A 4 -48.10 5.18 11.82
C GLN A 4 -47.64 6.30 10.86
N LEU A 5 -46.37 6.62 10.89
CA LEU A 5 -45.73 7.48 9.86
C LEU A 5 -45.83 6.73 8.51
N GLN A 6 -46.73 7.21 7.64
CA GLN A 6 -46.80 6.68 6.26
C GLN A 6 -45.89 7.52 5.38
N LEU A 7 -44.84 6.86 4.84
CA LEU A 7 -44.00 7.48 3.84
C LEU A 7 -44.62 7.32 2.46
N ARG A 8 -44.63 8.39 1.66
CA ARG A 8 -45.05 8.32 0.25
C ARG A 8 -44.05 7.43 -0.50
N GLY A 9 -44.54 6.46 -1.26
CA GLY A 9 -43.73 5.55 -2.10
C GLY A 9 -44.01 5.83 -3.57
N GLY A 10 -42.97 5.59 -4.39
CA GLY A 10 -43.05 5.68 -5.85
C GLY A 10 -41.90 4.89 -6.51
N THR A 11 -42.05 4.60 -7.79
CA THR A 11 -40.96 4.01 -8.61
C THR A 11 -39.86 5.04 -8.87
N THR A 12 -38.68 4.58 -9.30
CA THR A 12 -37.58 5.50 -9.68
C THR A 12 -38.00 6.51 -10.74
N THR A 13 -38.84 6.10 -11.71
CA THR A 13 -39.36 6.99 -12.76
C THR A 13 -40.24 8.09 -12.17
N GLU A 14 -41.10 7.77 -11.24
CA GLU A 14 -41.97 8.74 -10.55
C GLU A 14 -41.13 9.68 -9.69
N HIS A 15 -40.11 9.20 -8.97
CA HIS A 15 -39.19 10.04 -8.21
C HIS A 15 -38.39 11.00 -9.07
N ASN A 16 -37.91 10.59 -10.25
CA ASN A 16 -37.12 11.45 -11.14
C ASN A 16 -37.87 12.69 -11.62
N SER A 17 -39.21 12.66 -11.63
CA SER A 17 -40.04 13.79 -12.02
C SER A 17 -40.68 14.52 -10.82
N PHE A 18 -40.54 14.01 -9.62
CA PHE A 18 -41.18 14.55 -8.41
C PHE A 18 -40.24 15.47 -7.65
N THR A 19 -40.67 16.69 -7.43
CA THR A 19 -40.01 17.65 -6.53
C THR A 19 -40.79 17.67 -5.21
N GLY A 20 -40.30 16.96 -4.21
CA GLY A 20 -40.91 16.92 -2.88
C GLY A 20 -40.70 18.21 -2.10
N ALA A 21 -41.47 18.41 -1.06
CA ALA A 21 -41.29 19.53 -0.15
C ALA A 21 -39.92 19.46 0.55
N LEU A 22 -39.40 20.60 0.97
CA LEU A 22 -38.16 20.66 1.76
C LEU A 22 -38.26 19.76 2.99
N ARG A 23 -37.30 18.84 3.15
CA ARG A 23 -37.26 17.82 4.22
C ARG A 23 -38.30 16.72 4.10
N GLU A 24 -39.01 16.59 2.99
CA GLU A 24 -39.86 15.43 2.75
C GLU A 24 -39.01 14.18 2.53
N VAL A 25 -39.43 13.06 3.11
CA VAL A 25 -38.80 11.76 2.92
C VAL A 25 -39.77 10.84 2.22
N THR A 26 -39.38 10.27 1.10
CA THR A 26 -40.17 9.32 0.33
C THR A 26 -39.46 7.97 0.20
N VAL A 27 -40.17 6.93 -0.29
CA VAL A 27 -39.61 5.61 -0.55
C VAL A 27 -39.56 5.37 -2.05
N ASP A 28 -38.37 5.19 -2.62
CA ASP A 28 -38.23 4.65 -3.97
C ASP A 28 -38.42 3.12 -3.90
N THR A 29 -39.56 2.66 -4.34
CA THR A 29 -39.93 1.24 -4.25
C THR A 29 -39.23 0.36 -5.26
N THR A 30 -38.69 0.92 -6.33
CA THR A 30 -37.87 0.20 -7.32
C THR A 30 -36.46 -0.02 -6.77
N LYS A 31 -35.85 1.01 -6.18
CA LYS A 31 -34.50 0.95 -5.60
C LYS A 31 -34.51 0.53 -4.14
N LYS A 32 -35.69 0.39 -3.51
CA LYS A 32 -35.86 0.06 -2.09
C LYS A 32 -35.04 0.98 -1.17
N THR A 33 -35.07 2.27 -1.44
CA THR A 33 -34.30 3.29 -0.67
C THR A 33 -35.20 4.43 -0.22
N LEU A 34 -34.80 5.11 0.85
CA LEU A 34 -35.37 6.37 1.26
C LEU A 34 -34.77 7.50 0.44
N VAL A 35 -35.58 8.47 0.06
CA VAL A 35 -35.17 9.65 -0.69
C VAL A 35 -35.54 10.89 0.12
N VAL A 36 -34.57 11.79 0.34
CA VAL A 36 -34.77 13.07 1.00
C VAL A 36 -34.87 14.17 -0.06
N HIS A 37 -35.89 15.00 0.03
CA HIS A 37 -36.13 16.09 -0.90
C HIS A 37 -35.66 17.43 -0.31
N ASP A 38 -34.99 18.22 -1.16
CA ASP A 38 -34.50 19.58 -0.82
C ASP A 38 -35.51 20.69 -1.19
N GLY A 39 -36.65 20.31 -1.76
CA GLY A 39 -37.69 21.23 -2.21
C GLY A 39 -37.39 21.93 -3.54
N ALA A 40 -36.25 21.65 -4.17
CA ALA A 40 -35.81 22.32 -5.40
C ALA A 40 -35.47 21.33 -6.52
N SER A 41 -34.80 20.25 -6.18
CA SER A 41 -34.32 19.26 -7.16
C SER A 41 -35.33 18.13 -7.39
N ALA A 42 -35.67 17.86 -8.66
CA ALA A 42 -36.48 16.70 -9.02
C ALA A 42 -35.70 15.41 -8.69
N GLY A 43 -36.40 14.40 -8.18
CA GLY A 43 -35.81 13.12 -7.83
C GLY A 43 -35.20 13.01 -6.42
N GLY A 44 -34.96 14.12 -5.73
CA GLY A 44 -34.39 14.13 -4.39
C GLY A 44 -33.05 13.41 -4.26
N THR A 45 -32.50 13.31 -3.05
CA THR A 45 -31.24 12.62 -2.75
C THR A 45 -31.50 11.28 -2.06
N PRO A 46 -31.17 10.13 -2.66
CA PRO A 46 -31.27 8.84 -1.99
C PRO A 46 -30.33 8.75 -0.78
N LEU A 47 -30.86 8.30 0.36
CA LEU A 47 -30.04 8.13 1.59
C LEU A 47 -29.09 6.95 1.51
N MET A 48 -29.48 5.92 0.78
CA MET A 48 -28.62 4.77 0.43
C MET A 48 -29.08 4.23 -0.92
N ARG A 49 -28.16 3.91 -1.79
CA ARG A 49 -28.47 3.14 -3.00
C ARG A 49 -28.25 1.67 -2.71
N GLU A 50 -29.33 0.90 -2.67
CA GLU A 50 -29.24 -0.54 -2.72
C GLU A 50 -29.22 -1.00 -4.19
N ASN A 51 -28.13 -1.66 -4.58
CA ASN A 51 -28.00 -2.54 -5.76
C ASN A 51 -28.58 -2.05 -7.09
N GLY A 52 -27.81 -1.40 -7.87
CA GLY A 52 -28.15 -1.14 -9.26
C GLY A 52 -27.06 -0.39 -9.97
N GLY A 53 -25.96 -1.07 -10.30
CA GLY A 53 -24.97 -0.54 -11.23
C GLY A 53 -24.00 0.47 -10.63
N GLY A 54 -22.92 -0.02 -10.05
CA GLY A 54 -21.62 0.58 -10.19
C GLY A 54 -21.33 1.91 -9.52
N VAL A 55 -22.04 2.33 -8.47
CA VAL A 55 -21.74 3.62 -7.85
C VAL A 55 -21.45 3.46 -6.36
N ASN A 56 -20.28 3.90 -5.95
CA ASN A 56 -19.98 4.10 -4.54
C ASN A 56 -20.95 5.12 -3.93
N ALA A 57 -21.35 4.92 -2.68
CA ALA A 57 -21.97 5.99 -1.93
C ALA A 57 -20.91 7.08 -1.70
N THR A 58 -21.29 8.35 -1.86
CA THR A 58 -20.42 9.47 -1.48
C THR A 58 -20.99 10.15 -0.26
N ILE A 59 -20.25 10.13 0.85
CA ILE A 59 -20.64 10.76 2.10
C ILE A 59 -19.62 11.87 2.38
N ASN A 60 -20.04 13.13 2.30
CA ASN A 60 -19.17 14.31 2.48
C ASN A 60 -17.89 14.25 1.61
N GLY A 61 -18.00 13.84 0.35
CA GLY A 61 -16.86 13.73 -0.57
C GLY A 61 -16.06 12.42 -0.44
N VAL A 62 -16.38 11.56 0.52
CA VAL A 62 -15.70 10.28 0.72
C VAL A 62 -16.47 9.18 -0.02
N SER A 63 -15.79 8.47 -0.92
CA SER A 63 -16.34 7.28 -1.59
C SER A 63 -16.37 6.08 -0.64
N VAL A 64 -17.53 5.42 -0.53
CA VAL A 64 -17.73 4.21 0.26
C VAL A 64 -18.38 3.15 -0.62
N GLY A 65 -17.71 2.03 -0.86
CA GLY A 65 -18.29 1.00 -1.73
C GLY A 65 -17.29 -0.01 -2.29
N LYS A 66 -17.38 -0.28 -3.57
CA LYS A 66 -16.58 -1.28 -4.30
C LYS A 66 -15.63 -0.68 -5.36
N GLY A 67 -15.50 0.64 -5.42
CA GLY A 67 -14.74 1.32 -6.48
C GLY A 67 -15.49 1.42 -7.80
N ALA A 68 -14.81 1.86 -8.86
CA ALA A 68 -15.40 1.91 -10.19
C ALA A 68 -15.91 0.53 -10.63
N ASN A 69 -16.96 0.52 -11.44
CA ASN A 69 -17.58 -0.69 -11.99
C ASN A 69 -18.11 -1.71 -10.98
N SER A 70 -18.15 -1.41 -9.69
CA SER A 70 -18.67 -2.29 -8.61
C SER A 70 -18.13 -3.73 -8.63
N VAL A 71 -16.85 -3.87 -8.94
CA VAL A 71 -16.22 -5.19 -9.03
C VAL A 71 -16.33 -5.94 -7.70
N ALA A 72 -16.69 -7.22 -7.78
CA ALA A 72 -16.95 -8.05 -6.61
C ALA A 72 -15.71 -8.19 -5.70
N GLY A 73 -15.96 -8.25 -4.40
CA GLY A 73 -14.93 -8.44 -3.38
C GLY A 73 -14.11 -7.20 -3.04
N ASN A 74 -14.29 -6.08 -3.74
CA ASN A 74 -13.59 -4.85 -3.40
C ASN A 74 -14.24 -4.12 -2.22
N THR A 75 -13.41 -3.48 -1.40
CA THR A 75 -13.80 -2.59 -0.29
C THR A 75 -13.11 -1.25 -0.47
N VAL A 76 -13.88 -0.17 -0.54
CA VAL A 76 -13.36 1.18 -0.77
C VAL A 76 -13.86 2.15 0.30
N LEU A 77 -12.93 2.93 0.85
CA LEU A 77 -13.22 4.05 1.74
C LEU A 77 -12.20 5.17 1.49
N GLY A 78 -12.54 6.16 0.70
CA GLY A 78 -11.65 7.30 0.43
C GLY A 78 -12.04 8.08 -0.82
N GLU A 79 -11.64 9.33 -0.88
CA GLU A 79 -11.74 10.16 -2.06
C GLU A 79 -10.85 9.55 -3.16
N THR A 80 -11.38 9.34 -4.37
CA THR A 80 -10.69 8.76 -5.54
C THR A 80 -10.05 7.38 -5.32
N ALA A 81 -10.42 6.67 -4.24
CA ALA A 81 -9.91 5.33 -4.00
C ALA A 81 -10.50 4.34 -5.01
N LEU A 82 -9.64 3.53 -5.66
CA LEU A 82 -9.97 2.48 -6.63
C LEU A 82 -10.87 2.97 -7.79
N ASP A 83 -10.60 4.15 -8.33
CA ASP A 83 -11.45 4.79 -9.35
C ASP A 83 -11.24 4.25 -10.78
N ALA A 84 -10.11 3.64 -11.09
CA ALA A 84 -9.81 3.11 -12.42
C ALA A 84 -10.11 1.62 -12.59
N VAL A 85 -10.63 0.92 -11.57
CA VAL A 85 -10.80 -0.53 -11.61
C VAL A 85 -11.76 -0.95 -12.72
N THR A 86 -11.32 -1.91 -13.56
CA THR A 86 -12.14 -2.49 -14.64
C THR A 86 -12.61 -3.90 -14.30
N SER A 87 -11.72 -4.76 -13.83
CA SER A 87 -12.03 -6.15 -13.48
C SER A 87 -11.28 -6.68 -12.25
N GLY A 88 -10.31 -5.90 -11.68
CA GLY A 88 -9.56 -6.31 -10.51
C GLY A 88 -10.43 -6.44 -9.25
N GLY A 89 -10.53 -7.65 -8.69
CA GLY A 89 -11.38 -7.96 -7.54
C GLY A 89 -10.61 -8.26 -6.26
N ASN A 90 -11.33 -8.33 -5.15
CA ASN A 90 -10.78 -8.64 -3.81
C ASN A 90 -9.71 -7.64 -3.33
N ASN A 91 -9.84 -6.37 -3.70
CA ASN A 91 -8.97 -5.30 -3.24
C ASN A 91 -9.59 -4.55 -2.06
N THR A 92 -8.74 -4.11 -1.14
CA THR A 92 -9.09 -3.18 -0.06
C THR A 92 -8.36 -1.87 -0.29
N ALA A 93 -9.10 -0.76 -0.48
CA ALA A 93 -8.56 0.57 -0.71
C ALA A 93 -9.15 1.55 0.33
N ILE A 94 -8.34 1.93 1.32
CA ILE A 94 -8.74 2.82 2.40
C ILE A 94 -7.79 4.02 2.45
N GLY A 95 -8.30 5.19 2.16
CA GLY A 95 -7.54 6.44 2.11
C GLY A 95 -7.67 7.15 0.78
N LYS A 96 -7.44 8.47 0.81
CA LYS A 96 -7.45 9.28 -0.41
C LYS A 96 -6.41 8.76 -1.41
N ASP A 97 -6.81 8.63 -2.68
CA ASP A 97 -5.97 8.20 -3.80
C ASP A 97 -5.34 6.79 -3.61
N SER A 98 -5.88 5.93 -2.74
CA SER A 98 -5.41 4.55 -2.61
C SER A 98 -5.86 3.71 -3.81
N LEU A 99 -4.93 2.90 -4.41
CA LEU A 99 -5.19 2.07 -5.59
C LEU A 99 -5.86 2.81 -6.76
N THR A 100 -5.65 4.12 -6.91
CA THR A 100 -6.37 4.95 -7.89
C THR A 100 -6.22 4.45 -9.31
N ALA A 101 -5.00 4.05 -9.73
CA ALA A 101 -4.71 3.60 -11.08
C ALA A 101 -5.00 2.09 -11.33
N ASN A 102 -5.46 1.34 -10.32
CA ASN A 102 -5.63 -0.11 -10.45
C ASN A 102 -6.72 -0.47 -11.46
N THR A 103 -6.35 -1.23 -12.49
CA THR A 103 -7.29 -1.67 -13.53
C THR A 103 -7.71 -3.12 -13.36
N THR A 104 -6.76 -4.04 -13.39
CA THR A 104 -7.01 -5.50 -13.33
C THR A 104 -6.31 -6.18 -12.15
N GLY A 105 -5.48 -5.45 -11.41
CA GLY A 105 -4.80 -5.97 -10.22
C GLY A 105 -5.80 -6.47 -9.17
N ASN A 106 -5.52 -7.60 -8.57
CA ASN A 106 -6.42 -8.22 -7.60
C ASN A 106 -5.72 -8.62 -6.30
N ARG A 107 -6.51 -8.79 -5.24
CA ARG A 107 -6.04 -9.19 -3.90
C ARG A 107 -5.00 -8.23 -3.32
N ASN A 108 -5.10 -6.94 -3.62
CA ASN A 108 -4.26 -5.92 -3.04
C ASN A 108 -4.92 -5.29 -1.81
N THR A 109 -4.12 -4.99 -0.80
CA THR A 109 -4.54 -4.21 0.38
C THR A 109 -3.78 -2.91 0.42
N ALA A 110 -4.49 -1.78 0.29
CA ALA A 110 -3.92 -0.44 0.35
C ALA A 110 -4.63 0.38 1.45
N VAL A 111 -3.92 0.70 2.51
CA VAL A 111 -4.42 1.48 3.64
C VAL A 111 -3.51 2.67 3.89
N GLY A 112 -3.98 3.85 3.55
CA GLY A 112 -3.21 5.10 3.67
C GLY A 112 -3.39 5.99 2.45
N ARG A 113 -3.12 7.28 2.61
CA ARG A 113 -3.12 8.22 1.49
C ARG A 113 -2.11 7.79 0.43
N GLN A 114 -2.55 7.62 -0.81
CA GLN A 114 -1.71 7.25 -1.94
C GLN A 114 -0.99 5.88 -1.80
N ALA A 115 -1.47 4.99 -0.96
CA ALA A 115 -0.97 3.62 -0.92
C ALA A 115 -1.30 2.89 -2.23
N LEU A 116 -0.30 2.23 -2.88
CA LEU A 116 -0.44 1.57 -4.19
C LEU A 116 -1.07 2.47 -5.27
N ASN A 117 -0.76 3.75 -5.26
CA ASN A 117 -1.42 4.74 -6.11
C ASN A 117 -1.34 4.40 -7.61
N THR A 118 -0.15 4.04 -8.13
CA THR A 118 0.08 3.79 -9.55
C THR A 118 -0.06 2.32 -9.96
N ASN A 119 -0.47 1.44 -9.04
CA ASN A 119 -0.63 0.02 -9.35
C ASN A 119 -1.68 -0.17 -10.47
N THR A 120 -1.30 -0.81 -11.56
CA THR A 120 -2.22 -1.09 -12.68
C THR A 120 -2.68 -2.54 -12.70
N THR A 121 -1.73 -3.47 -12.72
CA THR A 121 -1.99 -4.91 -12.86
C THR A 121 -1.33 -5.75 -11.75
N GLY A 122 -0.52 -5.15 -10.89
CA GLY A 122 0.14 -5.84 -9.77
C GLY A 122 -0.88 -6.52 -8.84
N ILE A 123 -0.53 -7.71 -8.35
CA ILE A 123 -1.42 -8.54 -7.53
C ILE A 123 -0.80 -8.90 -6.18
N GLN A 124 -1.67 -9.19 -5.21
CA GLN A 124 -1.28 -9.72 -3.91
C GLN A 124 -0.25 -8.85 -3.17
N ASN A 125 -0.35 -7.53 -3.32
CA ASN A 125 0.46 -6.58 -2.59
C ASN A 125 -0.26 -6.09 -1.32
N THR A 126 0.50 -5.86 -0.26
CA THR A 126 0.02 -5.22 0.98
C THR A 126 0.78 -3.92 1.20
N ALA A 127 0.07 -2.80 1.19
CA ALA A 127 0.62 -1.47 1.43
C ALA A 127 -0.15 -0.77 2.56
N VAL A 128 0.52 -0.53 3.68
CA VAL A 128 -0.07 0.14 4.84
C VAL A 128 0.82 1.32 5.25
N GLY A 129 0.33 2.51 5.02
CA GLY A 129 1.03 3.77 5.28
C GLY A 129 0.89 4.76 4.14
N GLU A 130 1.14 6.03 4.41
CA GLU A 130 1.17 7.06 3.39
C GLU A 130 2.25 6.76 2.34
N ALA A 131 1.86 6.74 1.05
CA ALA A 131 2.74 6.46 -0.09
C ALA A 131 3.49 5.10 -0.01
N ALA A 132 3.00 4.11 0.75
CA ALA A 132 3.55 2.77 0.70
C ALA A 132 3.29 2.15 -0.70
N LEU A 133 4.33 1.57 -1.34
CA LEU A 133 4.27 1.03 -2.72
C LEU A 133 3.71 2.04 -3.74
N PHE A 134 4.03 3.31 -3.59
CA PHE A 134 3.42 4.39 -4.38
C PHE A 134 3.56 4.16 -5.89
N ASP A 135 4.79 3.92 -6.41
CA ASP A 135 5.11 3.77 -7.83
C ASP A 135 4.96 2.34 -8.37
N ASN A 136 4.46 1.40 -7.56
CA ASN A 136 4.30 0.02 -8.02
C ASN A 136 3.30 -0.06 -9.17
N SER A 137 3.75 -0.43 -10.36
CA SER A 137 2.87 -0.57 -11.53
C SER A 137 2.41 -2.00 -11.74
N THR A 138 3.32 -2.96 -11.78
CA THR A 138 3.05 -4.37 -12.09
C THR A 138 3.66 -5.35 -11.08
N GLY A 139 4.46 -4.88 -10.12
CA GLY A 139 5.10 -5.70 -9.09
C GLY A 139 4.07 -6.47 -8.25
N GLN A 140 4.43 -7.68 -7.83
CA GLN A 140 3.53 -8.62 -7.17
C GLN A 140 4.13 -9.15 -5.86
N TYR A 141 3.27 -9.61 -4.95
CA TYR A 141 3.68 -10.26 -3.70
C TYR A 141 4.59 -9.39 -2.82
N ASN A 142 4.42 -8.07 -2.86
CA ASN A 142 5.16 -7.16 -2.02
C ASN A 142 4.39 -6.82 -0.74
N THR A 143 5.11 -6.69 0.37
CA THR A 143 4.58 -6.20 1.65
C THR A 143 5.31 -4.93 2.03
N ALA A 144 4.60 -3.81 2.13
CA ALA A 144 5.12 -2.51 2.53
C ALA A 144 4.29 -1.94 3.69
N ILE A 145 4.89 -1.84 4.87
CA ILE A 145 4.24 -1.32 6.07
C ILE A 145 5.07 -0.17 6.64
N GLY A 146 4.57 1.03 6.52
CA GLY A 146 5.25 2.26 6.95
C GLY A 146 5.14 3.36 5.91
N ARG A 147 5.32 4.61 6.34
CA ARG A 147 5.34 5.74 5.40
C ARG A 147 6.46 5.57 4.39
N ALA A 148 6.14 5.66 3.11
CA ALA A 148 7.07 5.53 1.99
C ALA A 148 7.88 4.20 1.94
N ALA A 149 7.42 3.13 2.60
CA ALA A 149 8.02 1.81 2.43
C ALA A 149 7.81 1.33 0.98
N LEU A 150 8.91 0.88 0.30
CA LEU A 150 8.91 0.48 -1.12
C LEU A 150 8.29 1.53 -2.07
N ALA A 151 8.40 2.82 -1.75
CA ALA A 151 7.65 3.83 -2.51
C ALA A 151 8.02 3.86 -4.00
N ASN A 152 9.28 3.69 -4.36
CA ASN A 152 9.74 3.77 -5.75
C ASN A 152 9.76 2.41 -6.47
N ASN A 153 9.19 1.36 -5.86
CA ASN A 153 9.09 0.05 -6.50
C ASN A 153 8.24 0.13 -7.76
N THR A 154 8.75 -0.28 -8.90
CA THR A 154 7.97 -0.22 -10.16
C THR A 154 7.43 -1.58 -10.59
N THR A 155 8.32 -2.54 -10.78
CA THR A 155 7.98 -3.87 -11.31
C THR A 155 8.48 -5.01 -10.43
N ALA A 156 9.28 -4.71 -9.41
CA ALA A 156 9.89 -5.71 -8.55
C ALA A 156 8.84 -6.46 -7.70
N SER A 157 9.16 -7.72 -7.39
CA SER A 157 8.24 -8.63 -6.70
C SER A 157 8.92 -9.32 -5.52
N ASN A 158 8.11 -9.88 -4.62
CA ASN A 158 8.56 -10.65 -3.47
C ASN A 158 9.43 -9.88 -2.47
N ASN A 159 9.19 -8.58 -2.31
CA ASN A 159 9.89 -7.76 -1.33
C ASN A 159 9.05 -7.57 -0.06
N THR A 160 9.72 -7.50 1.09
CA THR A 160 9.11 -7.15 2.38
C THR A 160 9.80 -5.93 2.96
N ALA A 161 9.07 -4.84 3.16
CA ALA A 161 9.56 -3.60 3.75
C ALA A 161 8.66 -3.17 4.93
N VAL A 162 9.21 -3.11 6.13
CA VAL A 162 8.50 -2.71 7.35
C VAL A 162 9.29 -1.60 8.06
N GLY A 163 8.78 -0.40 8.03
CA GLY A 163 9.41 0.77 8.64
C GLY A 163 9.31 2.02 7.77
N LEU A 164 9.58 3.18 8.35
CA LEU A 164 9.70 4.44 7.62
C LEU A 164 10.78 4.32 6.55
N SER A 165 10.45 4.56 5.28
CA SER A 165 11.37 4.53 4.14
C SER A 165 12.20 3.24 4.01
N ALA A 166 11.72 2.10 4.51
CA ALA A 166 12.37 0.81 4.25
C ALA A 166 12.26 0.48 2.75
N LEU A 167 13.40 0.10 2.11
CA LEU A 167 13.49 -0.15 0.67
C LEU A 167 12.94 0.98 -0.21
N LEU A 168 13.09 2.23 0.23
CA LEU A 168 12.49 3.39 -0.44
C LEU A 168 12.82 3.48 -1.93
N SER A 169 14.10 3.33 -2.29
CA SER A 169 14.64 3.57 -3.65
C SER A 169 14.56 2.33 -4.56
N ASN A 170 14.06 1.20 -4.06
CA ASN A 170 14.00 -0.04 -4.83
C ASN A 170 13.14 0.14 -6.09
N THR A 171 13.68 -0.19 -7.24
CA THR A 171 12.94 -0.14 -8.52
C THR A 171 12.65 -1.53 -9.07
N THR A 172 13.66 -2.36 -9.21
CA THR A 172 13.57 -3.69 -9.81
C THR A 172 14.16 -4.82 -8.96
N GLY A 173 14.83 -4.50 -7.84
CA GLY A 173 15.38 -5.52 -6.92
C GLY A 173 14.30 -6.40 -6.30
N THR A 174 14.53 -7.71 -6.27
CA THR A 174 13.55 -8.71 -5.83
C THR A 174 14.03 -9.50 -4.60
N GLN A 175 13.08 -10.12 -3.89
CA GLN A 175 13.38 -11.02 -2.78
C GLN A 175 14.17 -10.36 -1.63
N ASN A 176 13.99 -9.07 -1.42
CA ASN A 176 14.61 -8.32 -0.33
C ASN A 176 13.68 -8.26 0.89
N VAL A 177 14.29 -8.33 2.07
CA VAL A 177 13.61 -8.13 3.37
C VAL A 177 14.25 -6.95 4.09
N ALA A 178 13.50 -5.90 4.34
CA ALA A 178 13.93 -4.72 5.08
C ALA A 178 12.98 -4.44 6.26
N VAL A 179 13.46 -4.58 7.47
CA VAL A 179 12.68 -4.33 8.69
C VAL A 179 13.42 -3.32 9.57
N GLY A 180 12.90 -2.11 9.64
CA GLY A 180 13.49 -1.00 10.37
C GLY A 180 13.44 0.30 9.56
N ALA A 181 13.46 1.44 10.24
CA ALA A 181 13.51 2.72 9.53
C ALA A 181 14.82 2.84 8.72
N ASN A 182 14.69 3.22 7.44
CA ASN A 182 15.76 3.34 6.47
C ASN A 182 16.61 2.07 6.28
N ALA A 183 16.06 0.88 6.53
CA ALA A 183 16.72 -0.37 6.15
C ALA A 183 16.68 -0.53 4.64
N LEU A 184 17.82 -0.81 3.98
CA LEU A 184 17.95 -0.93 2.51
C LEU A 184 17.38 0.24 1.71
N ASP A 185 17.37 1.46 2.26
CA ASP A 185 16.67 2.58 1.63
C ASP A 185 17.30 3.06 0.31
N ALA A 186 18.60 2.87 0.10
CA ALA A 186 19.29 3.18 -1.16
C ALA A 186 19.25 2.05 -2.20
N ASN A 187 18.72 0.86 -1.86
CA ASN A 187 18.68 -0.27 -2.80
C ASN A 187 17.91 0.08 -4.05
N THR A 188 18.48 -0.15 -5.22
CA THR A 188 17.79 0.10 -6.50
C THR A 188 17.45 -1.18 -7.25
N THR A 189 18.42 -2.05 -7.44
CA THR A 189 18.30 -3.25 -8.28
C THR A 189 18.79 -4.53 -7.62
N ALA A 190 19.38 -4.44 -6.42
CA ALA A 190 19.95 -5.61 -5.75
C ALA A 190 18.88 -6.58 -5.24
N ASP A 191 19.22 -7.85 -5.27
CA ASP A 191 18.35 -8.97 -4.92
C ASP A 191 18.82 -9.70 -3.66
N ASN A 192 17.90 -10.43 -3.02
CA ASN A 192 18.21 -11.39 -1.96
C ASN A 192 18.90 -10.81 -0.72
N ASN A 193 18.71 -9.55 -0.43
CA ASN A 193 19.24 -8.93 0.79
C ASN A 193 18.25 -9.02 1.96
N THR A 194 18.78 -9.28 3.15
CA THR A 194 18.01 -9.23 4.40
C THR A 194 18.61 -8.19 5.34
N ALA A 195 17.86 -7.15 5.65
CA ALA A 195 18.24 -6.08 6.55
C ALA A 195 17.22 -5.93 7.68
N VAL A 196 17.62 -6.20 8.91
CA VAL A 196 16.76 -6.05 10.09
C VAL A 196 17.46 -5.15 11.11
N GLY A 197 16.95 -3.93 11.24
CA GLY A 197 17.49 -2.92 12.15
C GLY A 197 17.44 -1.51 11.54
N PHE A 198 17.48 -0.50 12.40
CA PHE A 198 17.59 0.90 11.99
C PHE A 198 18.83 1.11 11.12
N GLN A 199 18.68 1.60 9.88
CA GLN A 199 19.76 1.84 8.92
C GLN A 199 20.67 0.61 8.64
N ALA A 200 20.14 -0.61 8.74
CA ALA A 200 20.86 -1.79 8.27
C ALA A 200 20.93 -1.78 6.74
N LEU A 201 22.13 -2.00 6.16
CA LEU A 201 22.39 -1.98 4.70
C LEU A 201 21.91 -0.71 3.98
N THR A 202 21.90 0.43 4.65
CA THR A 202 21.31 1.68 4.12
C THR A 202 21.99 2.18 2.84
N SER A 203 23.28 1.85 2.60
CA SER A 203 24.07 2.34 1.43
C SER A 203 24.14 1.35 0.26
N VAL A 204 23.57 0.16 0.39
CA VAL A 204 23.55 -0.83 -0.71
C VAL A 204 22.71 -0.31 -1.87
N THR A 205 23.26 -0.40 -3.08
CA THR A 205 22.55 -0.03 -4.31
C THR A 205 22.32 -1.22 -5.24
N THR A 206 23.36 -2.05 -5.46
CA THR A 206 23.37 -3.15 -6.43
C THR A 206 23.95 -4.45 -5.91
N ALA A 207 24.36 -4.52 -4.63
CA ALA A 207 25.02 -5.66 -4.04
C ALA A 207 24.04 -6.72 -3.53
N ASP A 208 24.18 -7.94 -3.95
CA ASP A 208 23.27 -9.05 -3.67
C ASP A 208 23.68 -9.88 -2.45
N GLY A 209 22.69 -10.59 -1.90
CA GLY A 209 22.91 -11.70 -0.98
C GLY A 209 23.50 -11.34 0.38
N ASN A 210 23.32 -10.10 0.86
CA ASN A 210 23.80 -9.70 2.17
C ASN A 210 22.76 -9.96 3.26
N ALA A 211 23.20 -10.39 4.45
CA ALA A 211 22.38 -10.61 5.63
C ALA A 211 22.88 -9.71 6.78
N ALA A 212 22.07 -8.73 7.18
CA ALA A 212 22.39 -7.75 8.20
C ALA A 212 21.31 -7.71 9.31
N PHE A 213 21.68 -8.08 10.54
CA PHE A 213 20.81 -8.08 11.69
C PHE A 213 21.38 -7.20 12.82
N GLY A 214 20.77 -6.07 13.06
CA GLY A 214 21.14 -5.10 14.08
C GLY A 214 21.20 -3.67 13.54
N PRO A 215 21.15 -2.65 14.40
CA PRO A 215 21.20 -1.26 13.96
C PRO A 215 22.55 -0.97 13.30
N LYS A 216 22.51 -0.27 12.15
CA LYS A 216 23.70 0.19 11.40
C LYS A 216 24.66 -0.94 11.02
N THR A 217 24.17 -2.15 10.89
CA THR A 217 24.94 -3.29 10.42
C THR A 217 25.13 -3.16 8.91
N LEU A 218 26.39 -3.33 8.43
CA LEU A 218 26.75 -3.10 7.01
C LEU A 218 26.28 -1.72 6.48
N GLU A 219 26.25 -0.69 7.33
CA GLU A 219 25.70 0.64 7.02
C GLU A 219 26.31 1.24 5.75
N ASN A 220 27.64 1.12 5.57
CA ASN A 220 28.38 1.74 4.47
C ASN A 220 28.63 0.79 3.28
N ASN A 221 28.08 -0.43 3.30
CA ASN A 221 28.27 -1.37 2.21
C ASN A 221 27.59 -0.85 0.94
N THR A 222 28.33 -0.73 -0.14
CA THR A 222 27.81 -0.26 -1.44
C THR A 222 27.67 -1.38 -2.45
N THR A 223 28.78 -2.12 -2.70
CA THR A 223 28.86 -3.17 -3.70
C THR A 223 29.41 -4.50 -3.18
N GLY A 224 29.69 -4.61 -1.88
CA GLY A 224 30.11 -5.89 -1.28
C GLY A 224 28.97 -6.87 -1.20
N GLU A 225 29.16 -8.08 -1.71
CA GLU A 225 28.17 -9.14 -1.82
C GLU A 225 28.39 -10.25 -0.78
N SER A 226 27.33 -11.03 -0.52
CA SER A 226 27.44 -12.27 0.28
C SER A 226 28.06 -12.07 1.66
N ASN A 227 27.82 -10.93 2.29
CA ASN A 227 28.26 -10.68 3.66
C ASN A 227 27.18 -11.07 4.67
N THR A 228 27.58 -11.69 5.77
CA THR A 228 26.70 -11.99 6.90
C THR A 228 27.16 -11.21 8.13
N ALA A 229 26.31 -10.34 8.65
CA ALA A 229 26.60 -9.52 9.81
C ALA A 229 25.47 -9.58 10.83
N LEU A 230 25.76 -10.02 12.03
CA LEU A 230 24.82 -10.16 13.17
C LEU A 230 25.36 -9.40 14.38
N GLY A 231 24.69 -8.34 14.75
CA GLY A 231 25.05 -7.48 15.89
C GLY A 231 25.16 -6.02 15.47
N GLY A 232 24.80 -5.10 16.36
CA GLY A 232 24.88 -3.66 16.05
C GLY A 232 26.28 -3.25 15.59
N PHE A 233 26.35 -2.46 14.52
CA PHE A 233 27.60 -1.95 13.90
C PHE A 233 28.53 -3.03 13.34
N ALA A 234 28.16 -4.31 13.27
CA ALA A 234 28.95 -5.34 12.64
C ALA A 234 29.19 -4.99 11.16
N LEU A 235 30.43 -5.13 10.65
CA LEU A 235 30.86 -4.74 9.31
C LEU A 235 30.44 -3.33 8.87
N ARG A 236 30.32 -2.39 9.81
CA ARG A 236 29.78 -1.07 9.53
C ARG A 236 30.57 -0.31 8.47
N ALA A 237 31.91 -0.35 8.51
CA ALA A 237 32.77 0.36 7.57
C ALA A 237 33.00 -0.39 6.26
N ASN A 238 32.45 -1.60 6.09
CA ASN A 238 32.59 -2.37 4.84
C ASN A 238 31.99 -1.57 3.68
N THR A 239 32.74 -1.44 2.60
CA THR A 239 32.26 -0.71 1.40
C THR A 239 32.07 -1.66 0.21
N THR A 240 33.10 -2.38 -0.17
CA THR A 240 33.15 -3.20 -1.39
C THR A 240 33.52 -4.65 -1.15
N ALA A 241 33.91 -5.00 0.10
CA ALA A 241 34.40 -6.33 0.40
C ALA A 241 33.24 -7.35 0.49
N SER A 242 33.49 -8.55 -0.01
CA SER A 242 32.52 -9.63 -0.09
C SER A 242 32.92 -10.84 0.76
N ASN A 243 31.95 -11.73 1.00
CA ASN A 243 32.14 -13.02 1.66
C ASN A 243 32.64 -12.90 3.11
N ASN A 244 32.31 -11.84 3.83
CA ASN A 244 32.67 -11.72 5.24
C ASN A 244 31.54 -12.22 6.15
N THR A 245 31.91 -12.85 7.26
CA THR A 245 31.00 -13.23 8.34
C THR A 245 31.43 -12.56 9.63
N ALA A 246 30.55 -11.72 10.19
CA ALA A 246 30.79 -11.01 11.45
C ALA A 246 29.64 -11.23 12.43
N VAL A 247 29.91 -11.83 13.58
CA VAL A 247 28.91 -12.09 14.62
C VAL A 247 29.35 -11.44 15.94
N GLY A 248 28.60 -10.47 16.40
CA GLY A 248 28.85 -9.73 17.63
C GLY A 248 28.80 -8.20 17.42
N ILE A 249 28.57 -7.46 18.50
CA ILE A 249 28.58 -5.99 18.45
C ILE A 249 29.97 -5.52 18.03
N ASN A 250 30.04 -4.62 17.03
CA ASN A 250 31.28 -4.08 16.44
C ASN A 250 32.21 -5.13 15.80
N ALA A 251 31.78 -6.39 15.59
CA ALA A 251 32.60 -7.38 14.89
C ALA A 251 32.97 -6.86 13.49
N LEU A 252 34.27 -6.88 13.13
CA LEU A 252 34.82 -6.35 11.87
C LEU A 252 34.38 -4.92 11.53
N THR A 253 34.09 -4.08 12.53
CA THR A 253 33.53 -2.74 12.31
C THR A 253 34.44 -1.82 11.48
N ALA A 254 35.74 -2.02 11.50
CA ALA A 254 36.74 -1.25 10.76
C ALA A 254 37.15 -1.91 9.41
N ASN A 255 36.62 -3.06 9.07
CA ASN A 255 36.91 -3.69 7.78
C ASN A 255 36.31 -2.86 6.63
N THR A 256 37.12 -2.46 5.68
CA THR A 256 36.63 -1.71 4.51
C THR A 256 36.69 -2.51 3.22
N THR A 257 37.81 -3.22 2.96
CA THR A 257 38.07 -3.93 1.70
C THR A 257 38.56 -5.35 1.88
N GLY A 258 38.74 -5.85 3.11
CA GLY A 258 39.14 -7.22 3.37
C GLY A 258 38.00 -8.19 3.11
N ALA A 259 38.16 -9.16 2.23
CA ALA A 259 37.20 -10.17 1.88
C ALA A 259 37.43 -11.51 2.59
N SER A 260 36.41 -12.35 2.64
CA SER A 260 36.48 -13.73 3.15
C SER A 260 36.96 -13.87 4.60
N ASN A 261 36.65 -12.87 5.43
CA ASN A 261 36.97 -12.91 6.85
C ASN A 261 35.82 -13.51 7.67
N VAL A 262 36.21 -14.21 8.74
CA VAL A 262 35.26 -14.66 9.76
C VAL A 262 35.68 -14.11 11.11
N ALA A 263 34.77 -13.42 11.78
CA ALA A 263 34.97 -12.91 13.14
C ALA A 263 33.74 -13.18 14.01
N VAL A 264 33.96 -13.75 15.18
CA VAL A 264 32.94 -13.98 16.18
C VAL A 264 33.43 -13.36 17.50
N GLY A 265 32.64 -12.45 18.06
CA GLY A 265 33.01 -11.70 19.25
C GLY A 265 32.83 -10.20 19.02
N ARG A 266 33.37 -9.42 19.95
CA ARG A 266 33.29 -7.96 19.93
C ARG A 266 34.48 -7.33 19.24
#